data_bc6d45dc87e0896a9ec47e856143a843
#
_entry.id   bc6d45dc87e0896a9ec47e856143a843
#
_cell.length_a   1.000
_cell.length_b   1.000
_cell.length_c   1.000
_cell.angle_alpha   90.00
_cell.angle_beta   90.00
_cell.angle_gamma   90.00
#
_symmetry.space_group_name_H-M   'P 1'
#
loop_
_entity.id
_entity.type
_entity.pdbx_description
1 polymer ?
#
loop_
_entity_poly.entity_id
_entity_poly.type
_entity_poly.pdbx_seq_one_letter_code
_entity_poly.pdbx_strand_id
1 'polypeptide(L)'
;MIVVDRQVSPATETSFANGGQISVSPAEPRAIPSAPLGVLQWLSKEYAPLLFPIRADKRQWRWGLQFLRACTRSRTRHNVEQIVRLRTYSRDILQQLRRDIGVSYDERTQGILHIYTSQQEFDGAEGPAAQMRGLGCDRRVISADAAVRLEPALRHIRPQLAGATYTAEDESGNADRFARELV
;
A
#
# COMPACT_ATOMS: atom_id res chain seq x y z
N MET A 1 -3.37 31.13 -2.01
CA MET A 1 -3.97 30.15 -1.07
C MET A 1 -3.30 30.35 0.27
N ILE A 2 -4.02 30.31 1.39
CA ILE A 2 -3.45 30.39 2.74
C ILE A 2 -3.59 28.99 3.33
N VAL A 3 -2.48 28.40 3.79
CA VAL A 3 -2.45 27.12 4.50
C VAL A 3 -2.23 27.40 5.97
N VAL A 4 -3.06 26.84 6.84
CA VAL A 4 -2.98 26.98 8.29
C VAL A 4 -2.66 25.62 8.90
N ASP A 5 -1.58 25.52 9.66
CA ASP A 5 -1.18 24.31 10.37
C ASP A 5 -0.96 24.67 11.86
N ARG A 6 -1.11 23.68 12.72
CA ARG A 6 -0.77 23.77 14.16
C ARG A 6 0.75 23.69 14.41
N GLN A 7 1.50 23.20 13.44
CA GLN A 7 2.96 23.04 13.51
C GLN A 7 3.67 24.28 12.98
N VAL A 8 4.87 24.53 13.48
CA VAL A 8 5.70 25.70 13.09
C VAL A 8 6.26 25.54 11.67
N SER A 9 6.41 24.32 11.21
CA SER A 9 6.91 24.01 9.87
C SER A 9 6.15 22.83 9.24
N PRO A 10 6.07 22.75 7.89
CA PRO A 10 5.41 21.64 7.21
C PRO A 10 6.14 20.31 7.45
N ALA A 11 5.42 19.21 7.25
CA ALA A 11 5.94 17.85 7.23
C ALA A 11 6.55 17.32 8.55
N THR A 12 6.29 17.93 9.69
CA THR A 12 6.86 17.52 10.98
C THR A 12 6.19 16.32 11.64
N GLU A 13 5.12 15.79 11.05
CA GLU A 13 4.40 14.61 11.55
C GLU A 13 4.62 13.38 10.64
N THR A 14 3.55 12.79 10.13
CA THR A 14 3.60 11.54 9.35
C THR A 14 4.46 11.65 8.08
N SER A 15 4.49 12.83 7.45
CA SER A 15 5.29 13.05 6.24
C SER A 15 6.79 13.04 6.51
N PHE A 16 7.23 13.35 7.74
CA PHE A 16 8.64 13.37 8.13
C PHE A 16 9.33 12.02 7.94
N ALA A 17 8.62 10.93 8.29
CA ALA A 17 9.17 9.58 8.16
C ALA A 17 8.05 8.59 7.76
N ASN A 18 7.90 8.38 6.46
CA ASN A 18 7.02 7.35 5.91
C ASN A 18 7.72 6.59 4.77
N GLY A 19 7.08 5.55 4.26
CA GLY A 19 7.63 4.73 3.17
C GLY A 19 7.67 5.42 1.80
N GLY A 20 7.09 6.61 1.67
CA GLY A 20 7.10 7.41 0.44
C GLY A 20 6.56 6.70 -0.80
N GLN A 21 5.74 5.66 -0.64
CA GLN A 21 5.21 4.89 -1.76
C GLN A 21 4.02 5.60 -2.40
N ILE A 22 4.09 5.76 -3.71
CA ILE A 22 3.03 6.23 -4.60
C ILE A 22 2.61 5.02 -5.42
N SER A 23 1.77 4.18 -4.83
CA SER A 23 1.49 2.85 -5.35
C SER A 23 -0.01 2.60 -5.50
N VAL A 24 -0.40 2.11 -6.67
CA VAL A 24 -1.75 1.62 -6.97
C VAL A 24 -1.88 0.15 -6.58
N SER A 25 -0.80 -0.61 -6.72
CA SER A 25 -0.78 -2.06 -6.66
C SER A 25 -1.23 -2.72 -5.35
N PRO A 26 -0.98 -2.18 -4.13
CA PRO A 26 -1.52 -2.77 -2.90
C PRO A 26 -2.92 -2.21 -2.57
N ALA A 27 -3.87 -2.31 -3.50
CA ALA A 27 -5.22 -1.77 -3.31
C ALA A 27 -6.14 -2.67 -2.47
N GLU A 28 -5.59 -3.46 -1.56
CA GLU A 28 -6.38 -4.33 -0.70
C GLU A 28 -7.01 -3.54 0.45
N PRO A 29 -8.37 -3.56 0.58
CA PRO A 29 -9.02 -2.98 1.75
C PRO A 29 -8.74 -3.82 2.99
N ARG A 30 -8.72 -3.21 4.17
CA ARG A 30 -8.55 -3.96 5.43
C ARG A 30 -9.74 -4.86 5.76
N ALA A 31 -10.94 -4.52 5.27
CA ALA A 31 -12.14 -5.31 5.44
C ALA A 31 -12.25 -6.37 4.33
N ILE A 32 -11.56 -7.50 4.52
CA ILE A 32 -11.62 -8.69 3.66
C ILE A 32 -12.34 -9.83 4.38
N PRO A 33 -12.86 -10.84 3.68
CA PRO A 33 -13.59 -11.95 4.31
C PRO A 33 -12.81 -12.73 5.37
N SER A 34 -11.48 -12.79 5.26
CA SER A 34 -10.60 -13.44 6.24
C SER A 34 -10.24 -12.56 7.45
N ALA A 35 -10.49 -11.24 7.38
CA ALA A 35 -10.09 -10.32 8.45
C ALA A 35 -10.70 -10.64 9.82
N PRO A 36 -11.97 -11.06 9.97
CA PRO A 36 -12.52 -11.42 11.28
C PRO A 36 -11.76 -12.56 11.96
N LEU A 37 -11.36 -13.59 11.19
CA LEU A 37 -10.57 -14.70 11.72
C LEU A 37 -9.16 -14.26 12.11
N GLY A 38 -8.54 -13.41 11.30
CA GLY A 38 -7.24 -12.80 11.58
C GLY A 38 -7.26 -11.98 12.87
N VAL A 39 -8.29 -11.15 13.07
CA VAL A 39 -8.46 -10.35 14.29
C VAL A 39 -8.56 -11.25 15.52
N LEU A 40 -9.34 -12.34 15.47
CA LEU A 40 -9.45 -13.30 16.57
C LEU A 40 -8.10 -13.94 16.91
N GLN A 41 -7.29 -14.29 15.91
CA GLN A 41 -5.96 -14.84 16.12
C GLN A 41 -4.97 -13.83 16.69
N TRP A 42 -5.18 -12.54 16.42
CA TRP A 42 -4.30 -11.45 16.88
C TRP A 42 -4.65 -10.97 18.29
N LEU A 43 -5.89 -11.11 18.73
CA LEU A 43 -6.33 -10.72 20.09
C LEU A 43 -5.53 -11.40 21.20
N SER A 44 -4.93 -12.57 20.91
CA SER A 44 -4.12 -13.34 21.86
C SER A 44 -2.60 -13.08 21.74
N LYS A 45 -2.16 -12.20 20.83
CA LYS A 45 -0.74 -11.96 20.56
C LYS A 45 -0.32 -10.56 20.98
N GLU A 46 0.73 -10.48 21.80
CA GLU A 46 1.28 -9.21 22.31
C GLU A 46 1.87 -8.33 21.21
N TYR A 47 2.37 -8.93 20.12
CA TYR A 47 2.95 -8.25 18.96
C TYR A 47 2.06 -8.33 17.73
N ALA A 48 0.75 -8.15 17.90
CA ALA A 48 -0.18 -8.18 16.78
C ALA A 48 -0.08 -6.92 15.92
N PRO A 49 -0.23 -7.03 14.60
CA PRO A 49 -0.26 -5.87 13.69
C PRO A 49 -1.40 -4.90 13.99
N LEU A 50 -2.44 -5.37 14.70
CA LEU A 50 -3.59 -4.59 15.14
C LEU A 50 -3.77 -4.78 16.64
N LEU A 51 -3.47 -3.73 17.40
CA LEU A 51 -3.83 -3.65 18.82
C LEU A 51 -5.29 -3.19 18.93
N PHE A 52 -6.19 -4.10 19.31
CA PHE A 52 -7.61 -3.80 19.50
C PHE A 52 -7.99 -4.02 20.97
N PRO A 53 -7.73 -3.04 21.86
CA PRO A 53 -8.14 -3.15 23.26
C PRO A 53 -9.66 -3.14 23.34
N ILE A 54 -10.23 -4.22 23.85
CA ILE A 54 -11.69 -4.31 24.06
C ILE A 54 -12.08 -3.35 25.18
N ARG A 55 -12.95 -2.41 24.87
CA ARG A 55 -13.47 -1.40 25.80
C ARG A 55 -15.00 -1.49 25.85
N ALA A 56 -15.59 -1.12 26.98
CA ALA A 56 -17.05 -0.96 27.13
C ALA A 56 -17.52 0.36 26.50
N ASP A 57 -17.19 0.58 25.23
CA ASP A 57 -17.56 1.78 24.44
C ASP A 57 -18.52 1.40 23.32
N LYS A 58 -19.71 1.98 23.35
CA LYS A 58 -20.77 1.76 22.34
C LYS A 58 -20.29 2.15 20.92
N ARG A 59 -19.41 3.16 20.79
CA ARG A 59 -18.86 3.58 19.50
C ARG A 59 -17.93 2.52 18.90
N GLN A 60 -17.08 1.90 19.75
CA GLN A 60 -16.19 0.81 19.34
C GLN A 60 -17.00 -0.39 18.85
N TRP A 61 -18.05 -0.79 19.58
CA TRP A 61 -18.92 -1.91 19.20
C TRP A 61 -19.69 -1.63 17.90
N ARG A 62 -20.23 -0.42 17.75
CA ARG A 62 -20.90 0.00 16.50
C ARG A 62 -19.94 -0.05 15.32
N TRP A 63 -18.71 0.45 15.49
CA TRP A 63 -17.68 0.39 14.46
C TRP A 63 -17.33 -1.07 14.13
N GLY A 64 -17.11 -1.92 15.12
CA GLY A 64 -16.83 -3.35 14.95
C GLY A 64 -17.91 -4.07 14.13
N LEU A 65 -19.19 -3.84 14.45
CA LEU A 65 -20.32 -4.39 13.68
C LEU A 65 -20.34 -3.89 12.23
N GLN A 66 -20.05 -2.63 11.99
CA GLN A 66 -19.97 -2.06 10.64
C GLN A 66 -18.78 -2.67 9.88
N PHE A 67 -17.63 -2.85 10.53
CA PHE A 67 -16.46 -3.50 9.96
C PHE A 67 -16.77 -4.94 9.56
N LEU A 68 -17.38 -5.73 10.44
CA LEU A 68 -17.79 -7.11 10.14
C LEU A 68 -18.76 -7.18 8.94
N ARG A 69 -19.72 -6.26 8.86
CA ARG A 69 -20.65 -6.15 7.71
C ARG A 69 -19.93 -5.78 6.41
N ALA A 70 -18.78 -5.11 6.49
CA ALA A 70 -17.96 -4.77 5.34
C ALA A 70 -17.07 -5.93 4.87
N CYS A 71 -16.80 -6.93 5.71
CA CYS A 71 -15.96 -8.10 5.41
C CYS A 71 -16.66 -9.13 4.51
N THR A 72 -17.29 -8.70 3.42
CA THR A 72 -17.94 -9.57 2.43
C THR A 72 -17.23 -9.50 1.09
N ARG A 73 -17.24 -10.59 0.32
CA ARG A 73 -16.59 -10.66 -1.01
C ARG A 73 -17.07 -9.55 -1.95
N SER A 74 -18.38 -9.27 -1.98
CA SER A 74 -18.96 -8.24 -2.84
C SER A 74 -18.43 -6.84 -2.47
N ARG A 75 -18.45 -6.49 -1.16
CA ARG A 75 -17.94 -5.20 -0.70
C ARG A 75 -16.44 -5.08 -0.87
N THR A 76 -15.68 -6.14 -0.61
CA THR A 76 -14.22 -6.16 -0.85
C THR A 76 -13.93 -5.84 -2.30
N ARG A 77 -14.60 -6.52 -3.25
CA ARG A 77 -14.41 -6.27 -4.69
C ARG A 77 -14.73 -4.82 -5.05
N HIS A 78 -15.88 -4.32 -4.63
CA HIS A 78 -16.27 -2.91 -4.87
C HIS A 78 -15.24 -1.94 -4.27
N ASN A 79 -14.81 -2.16 -3.04
CA ASN A 79 -13.82 -1.31 -2.38
C ASN A 79 -12.48 -1.31 -3.11
N VAL A 80 -12.01 -2.47 -3.58
CA VAL A 80 -10.79 -2.58 -4.40
C VAL A 80 -10.91 -1.72 -5.66
N GLU A 81 -12.03 -1.81 -6.38
CA GLU A 81 -12.29 -1.01 -7.58
C GLU A 81 -12.23 0.50 -7.29
N GLN A 82 -12.87 0.95 -6.20
CA GLN A 82 -12.84 2.36 -5.81
C GLN A 82 -11.44 2.82 -5.37
N ILE A 83 -10.72 1.99 -4.62
CA ILE A 83 -9.35 2.28 -4.19
C ILE A 83 -8.42 2.40 -5.39
N VAL A 84 -8.49 1.48 -6.36
CA VAL A 84 -7.68 1.53 -7.58
C VAL A 84 -7.96 2.83 -8.35
N ARG A 85 -9.24 3.16 -8.59
CA ARG A 85 -9.62 4.40 -9.30
C ARG A 85 -9.06 5.64 -8.60
N LEU A 86 -9.23 5.75 -7.28
CA LEU A 86 -8.73 6.89 -6.52
C LEU A 86 -7.21 6.99 -6.53
N ARG A 87 -6.52 5.87 -6.37
CA ARG A 87 -5.05 5.83 -6.37
C ARG A 87 -4.47 6.16 -7.74
N THR A 88 -5.06 5.63 -8.83
CA THR A 88 -4.65 5.98 -10.20
C THR A 88 -4.82 7.47 -10.43
N TYR A 89 -5.99 8.02 -10.12
CA TYR A 89 -6.23 9.45 -10.23
C TYR A 89 -5.23 10.28 -9.41
N SER A 90 -4.98 9.88 -8.16
CA SER A 90 -4.02 10.58 -7.28
C SER A 90 -2.59 10.54 -7.83
N ARG A 91 -2.15 9.39 -8.36
CA ARG A 91 -0.84 9.25 -9.01
C ARG A 91 -0.73 10.16 -10.23
N ASP A 92 -1.72 10.14 -11.11
CA ASP A 92 -1.71 10.92 -12.34
C ASP A 92 -1.68 12.42 -12.06
N ILE A 93 -2.46 12.89 -11.07
CA ILE A 93 -2.43 14.29 -10.60
C ILE A 93 -1.08 14.64 -9.99
N LEU A 94 -0.48 13.74 -9.19
CA LEU A 94 0.84 13.99 -8.61
C LEU A 94 1.92 14.11 -9.69
N GLN A 95 1.88 13.25 -10.72
CA GLN A 95 2.79 13.32 -11.87
C GLN A 95 2.59 14.61 -12.67
N GLN A 96 1.34 15.04 -12.86
CA GLN A 96 1.04 16.32 -13.51
C GLN A 96 1.56 17.48 -12.68
N LEU A 97 1.27 17.53 -11.37
CA LEU A 97 1.75 18.57 -10.48
C LEU A 97 3.28 18.68 -10.50
N ARG A 98 3.99 17.54 -10.46
CA ARG A 98 5.45 17.49 -10.56
C ARG A 98 5.96 18.17 -11.83
N ARG A 99 5.30 17.92 -12.99
CA ARG A 99 5.67 18.57 -14.26
C ARG A 99 5.35 20.06 -14.28
N ASP A 100 4.19 20.45 -13.74
CA ASP A 100 3.67 21.81 -13.82
C ASP A 100 4.44 22.80 -12.94
N ILE A 101 4.86 22.37 -11.74
CA ILE A 101 5.56 23.23 -10.78
C ILE A 101 7.04 22.89 -10.61
N GLY A 102 7.53 21.82 -11.24
CA GLY A 102 8.95 21.44 -11.20
C GLY A 102 9.42 20.96 -9.81
N VAL A 103 8.51 20.51 -8.94
CA VAL A 103 8.87 20.02 -7.60
C VAL A 103 9.67 18.71 -7.71
N SER A 104 10.79 18.64 -6.96
CA SER A 104 11.63 17.45 -6.88
C SER A 104 11.67 16.95 -5.43
N TYR A 105 11.35 15.67 -5.26
CA TYR A 105 11.23 15.03 -3.93
C TYR A 105 11.91 13.65 -3.91
N ASP A 106 13.05 13.53 -4.60
CA ASP A 106 13.82 12.29 -4.74
C ASP A 106 12.99 11.14 -5.33
N GLU A 107 12.11 11.48 -6.26
CA GLU A 107 11.19 10.54 -6.89
C GLU A 107 11.93 9.43 -7.64
N ARG A 108 11.43 8.20 -7.46
CA ARG A 108 11.87 6.99 -8.16
C ARG A 108 10.70 6.45 -8.97
N THR A 109 10.83 6.46 -10.29
CA THR A 109 9.79 6.07 -11.25
C THR A 109 10.08 4.73 -11.92
N GLN A 110 10.85 3.88 -11.27
CA GLN A 110 11.29 2.58 -11.78
C GLN A 110 10.39 1.43 -11.34
N GLY A 111 9.20 1.74 -10.84
CA GLY A 111 8.27 0.75 -10.33
C GLY A 111 8.53 0.36 -8.88
N ILE A 112 7.63 -0.49 -8.37
CA ILE A 112 7.75 -1.08 -7.03
C ILE A 112 7.77 -2.60 -7.13
N LEU A 113 8.72 -3.20 -6.41
CA LEU A 113 8.92 -4.63 -6.31
C LEU A 113 8.51 -5.12 -4.93
N HIS A 114 7.56 -6.06 -4.88
CA HIS A 114 7.19 -6.76 -3.65
C HIS A 114 7.76 -8.17 -3.69
N ILE A 115 8.67 -8.49 -2.77
CA ILE A 115 9.35 -9.78 -2.70
C ILE A 115 8.61 -10.74 -1.76
N TYR A 116 8.64 -12.03 -2.10
CA TYR A 116 8.09 -13.12 -1.30
C TYR A 116 9.20 -14.08 -0.92
N THR A 117 9.30 -14.39 0.36
CA THR A 117 10.20 -15.42 0.90
C THR A 117 9.46 -16.73 1.20
N SER A 118 8.15 -16.68 1.29
CA SER A 118 7.27 -17.84 1.47
C SER A 118 6.72 -18.30 0.12
N GLN A 119 6.94 -19.58 -0.23
CA GLN A 119 6.37 -20.16 -1.45
C GLN A 119 4.83 -20.13 -1.43
N GLN A 120 4.22 -20.40 -0.28
CA GLN A 120 2.76 -20.36 -0.12
C GLN A 120 2.17 -18.97 -0.41
N GLU A 121 2.83 -17.91 0.05
CA GLU A 121 2.41 -16.53 -0.22
C GLU A 121 2.61 -16.17 -1.70
N PHE A 122 3.72 -16.61 -2.29
CA PHE A 122 4.00 -16.38 -3.71
C PHE A 122 3.01 -17.10 -4.62
N ASP A 123 2.65 -18.35 -4.32
CA ASP A 123 1.64 -19.11 -5.07
C ASP A 123 0.26 -18.42 -5.02
N GLY A 124 -0.03 -17.74 -3.93
CA GLY A 124 -1.25 -16.92 -3.77
C GLY A 124 -1.25 -15.57 -4.50
N ALA A 125 -0.10 -15.12 -5.03
CA ALA A 125 0.04 -13.76 -5.56
C ALA A 125 -0.64 -13.54 -6.92
N GLU A 126 -0.83 -14.58 -7.74
CA GLU A 126 -1.39 -14.46 -9.10
C GLU A 126 -2.85 -13.99 -9.11
N GLY A 127 -3.68 -14.49 -8.21
CA GLY A 127 -5.10 -14.07 -8.13
C GLY A 127 -5.25 -12.56 -7.92
N PRO A 128 -4.67 -11.99 -6.86
CA PRO A 128 -4.65 -10.53 -6.65
C PRO A 128 -4.00 -9.76 -7.81
N ALA A 129 -2.90 -10.26 -8.38
CA ALA A 129 -2.25 -9.60 -9.52
C ALA A 129 -3.16 -9.57 -10.76
N ALA A 130 -3.85 -10.67 -11.07
CA ALA A 130 -4.81 -10.72 -12.16
C ALA A 130 -6.00 -9.77 -11.94
N GLN A 131 -6.50 -9.66 -10.71
CA GLN A 131 -7.53 -8.69 -10.36
C GLN A 131 -7.05 -7.25 -10.59
N MET A 132 -5.82 -6.91 -10.20
CA MET A 132 -5.25 -5.58 -10.43
C MET A 132 -5.12 -5.29 -11.93
N ARG A 133 -4.63 -6.24 -12.73
CA ARG A 133 -4.56 -6.10 -14.20
C ARG A 133 -5.93 -5.85 -14.81
N GLY A 134 -6.97 -6.56 -14.34
CA GLY A 134 -8.35 -6.34 -14.77
C GLY A 134 -8.90 -4.94 -14.45
N LEU A 135 -8.28 -4.21 -13.52
CA LEU A 135 -8.61 -2.84 -13.15
C LEU A 135 -7.66 -1.79 -13.75
N GLY A 136 -6.77 -2.22 -14.66
CA GLY A 136 -5.84 -1.33 -15.36
C GLY A 136 -4.50 -1.09 -14.65
N CYS A 137 -4.20 -1.80 -13.56
CA CYS A 137 -2.91 -1.73 -12.89
C CYS A 137 -2.04 -2.92 -13.33
N ASP A 138 -0.95 -2.68 -14.07
CA ASP A 138 -0.07 -3.72 -14.63
C ASP A 138 0.83 -4.35 -13.56
N ARG A 139 0.22 -5.05 -12.60
CA ARG A 139 0.91 -5.84 -11.60
C ARG A 139 1.24 -7.22 -12.16
N ARG A 140 2.52 -7.55 -12.24
CA ARG A 140 3.04 -8.80 -12.80
C ARG A 140 3.64 -9.68 -11.72
N VAL A 141 3.33 -10.99 -11.76
CA VAL A 141 4.06 -11.99 -10.96
C VAL A 141 5.31 -12.38 -11.74
N ILE A 142 6.47 -12.34 -11.08
CA ILE A 142 7.77 -12.60 -11.69
C ILE A 142 8.60 -13.57 -10.84
N SER A 143 9.48 -14.32 -11.49
CA SER A 143 10.39 -15.23 -10.79
C SER A 143 11.41 -14.49 -9.94
N ALA A 144 12.00 -15.19 -8.97
CA ALA A 144 13.07 -14.64 -8.15
C ALA A 144 14.29 -14.20 -8.99
N ASP A 145 14.63 -14.90 -10.08
CA ASP A 145 15.70 -14.47 -10.98
C ASP A 145 15.36 -13.18 -11.73
N ALA A 146 14.10 -13.03 -12.14
CA ALA A 146 13.64 -11.78 -12.75
C ALA A 146 13.68 -10.61 -11.75
N ALA A 147 13.31 -10.85 -10.49
CA ALA A 147 13.41 -9.86 -9.42
C ALA A 147 14.86 -9.40 -9.20
N VAL A 148 15.82 -10.33 -9.16
CA VAL A 148 17.26 -10.00 -9.03
C VAL A 148 17.81 -9.24 -10.24
N ARG A 149 17.25 -9.46 -11.44
CA ARG A 149 17.64 -8.66 -12.62
C ARG A 149 17.14 -7.22 -12.53
N LEU A 150 15.95 -7.01 -11.97
CA LEU A 150 15.38 -5.67 -11.74
C LEU A 150 16.08 -4.94 -10.59
N GLU A 151 16.38 -5.66 -9.50
CA GLU A 151 17.03 -5.13 -8.31
C GLU A 151 18.23 -6.00 -7.93
N PRO A 152 19.43 -5.67 -8.43
CA PRO A 152 20.65 -6.47 -8.19
C PRO A 152 21.05 -6.60 -6.71
N ALA A 153 20.60 -5.68 -5.83
CA ALA A 153 20.84 -5.77 -4.40
C ALA A 153 20.24 -7.03 -3.77
N LEU A 154 19.20 -7.60 -4.40
CA LEU A 154 18.55 -8.85 -3.94
C LEU A 154 19.41 -10.11 -4.16
N ARG A 155 20.56 -10.01 -4.85
CA ARG A 155 21.41 -11.17 -5.17
C ARG A 155 21.82 -11.95 -3.91
N HIS A 156 22.08 -11.25 -2.82
CA HIS A 156 22.52 -11.88 -1.56
C HIS A 156 21.43 -12.73 -0.91
N ILE A 157 20.17 -12.39 -1.10
CA ILE A 157 19.04 -13.13 -0.55
C ILE A 157 18.31 -14.00 -1.59
N ARG A 158 18.87 -14.11 -2.81
CA ARG A 158 18.26 -14.89 -3.90
C ARG A 158 17.82 -16.31 -3.50
N PRO A 159 18.60 -17.10 -2.72
CA PRO A 159 18.18 -18.43 -2.30
C PRO A 159 16.95 -18.46 -1.38
N GLN A 160 16.63 -17.33 -0.73
CA GLN A 160 15.49 -17.18 0.17
C GLN A 160 14.25 -16.65 -0.55
N LEU A 161 14.37 -16.20 -1.81
CA LEU A 161 13.28 -15.64 -2.58
C LEU A 161 12.48 -16.73 -3.29
N ALA A 162 11.20 -16.81 -3.01
CA ALA A 162 10.24 -17.61 -3.79
C ALA A 162 9.92 -16.91 -5.13
N GLY A 163 9.75 -15.59 -5.11
CA GLY A 163 9.46 -14.78 -6.27
C GLY A 163 9.09 -13.35 -5.88
N ALA A 164 8.50 -12.60 -6.80
CA ALA A 164 8.08 -11.23 -6.57
C ALA A 164 6.84 -10.85 -7.37
N THR A 165 6.19 -9.74 -6.99
CA THR A 165 5.31 -8.99 -7.88
C THR A 165 5.93 -7.63 -8.20
N TYR A 166 5.80 -7.19 -9.43
CA TYR A 166 6.34 -5.94 -9.93
C TYR A 166 5.26 -5.11 -10.60
N THR A 167 5.22 -3.81 -10.30
CA THR A 167 4.32 -2.83 -10.91
C THR A 167 5.16 -1.67 -11.42
N ALA A 168 5.32 -1.60 -12.74
CA ALA A 168 6.23 -0.64 -13.39
C ALA A 168 5.79 0.82 -13.22
N GLU A 169 4.49 1.06 -13.09
CA GLU A 169 3.91 2.42 -12.99
C GLU A 169 3.88 2.96 -11.55
N ASP A 170 4.18 2.14 -10.55
CA ASP A 170 4.26 2.59 -9.17
C ASP A 170 5.57 3.36 -8.96
N GLU A 171 5.52 4.36 -8.08
CA GLU A 171 6.62 5.26 -7.80
C GLU A 171 6.89 5.33 -6.29
N SER A 172 8.03 5.87 -5.93
CA SER A 172 8.33 6.26 -4.55
C SER A 172 9.01 7.62 -4.51
N GLY A 173 8.96 8.28 -3.36
CA GLY A 173 9.59 9.58 -3.18
C GLY A 173 9.61 10.01 -1.72
N ASN A 174 10.28 11.11 -1.45
CA ASN A 174 10.42 11.66 -0.11
C ASN A 174 9.24 12.57 0.20
N ALA A 175 8.32 12.09 1.04
CA ALA A 175 7.10 12.83 1.39
C ALA A 175 7.37 14.08 2.23
N ASP A 176 8.42 14.09 3.05
CA ASP A 176 8.84 15.29 3.80
C ASP A 176 9.30 16.38 2.82
N ARG A 177 10.20 16.03 1.91
CA ARG A 177 10.69 16.95 0.88
C ARG A 177 9.56 17.46 0.00
N PHE A 178 8.67 16.56 -0.47
CA PHE A 178 7.52 16.97 -1.25
C PHE A 178 6.65 18.00 -0.52
N ALA A 179 6.32 17.77 0.76
CA ALA A 179 5.50 18.68 1.53
C ALA A 179 6.18 20.04 1.77
N ARG A 180 7.52 20.06 1.91
CA ARG A 180 8.30 21.31 2.07
C ARG A 180 8.41 22.12 0.78
N GLU A 181 8.55 21.45 -0.35
CA GLU A 181 8.64 22.10 -1.67
C GLU A 181 7.29 22.69 -2.15
N LEU A 182 6.17 22.30 -1.51
CA LEU A 182 4.85 22.84 -1.82
C LEU A 182 4.47 24.12 -1.05
N VAL A 183 5.27 24.53 -0.07
CA VAL A 183 5.00 25.68 0.82
C VAL A 183 5.94 26.82 0.50
#